data_4777b89da07ca894ea15e0ab3dc6be47
#
_entry.id   4777b89da07ca894ea15e0ab3dc6be47
#
_cell.length_a   1.000
_cell.length_b   1.000
_cell.length_c   1.000
_cell.angle_alpha   90.00
_cell.angle_beta   90.00
_cell.angle_gamma   90.00
#
_symmetry.space_group_name_H-M   'P 1'
#
loop_
_entity.id
_entity.type
_entity.pdbx_description
1 polymer ?
#
loop_
_entity_poly.entity_id
_entity_poly.type
_entity_poly.pdbx_seq_one_letter_code
_entity_poly.pdbx_strand_id
1 'polypeptide(L)'
;FFLYLLYDYNHKVNKEKRWTHDILQKGTFDDKISALLLYIRENPKMTLKYLEILIKLSENKNRRKNDAVTIGLKDLFLESILQGKKYISFNNKYKNIMNDKIEEDELFNSYYEDKIHHLYLRFVNLLEESINSESIINIKKKNMEYLSEMLIKQPESEEKILQDIVNKLGDISTEISNYTIKLLNKIQEIHMNMSNIIFKYVTIFYTMNDKNESKLNALNYLVQMEIPNINKKIFLEESINFFFGLFNQISTENENNNNKENEKKLRIEKNKKKQKKIKKIILENKNKDAINDKLLSLIVKRINILFKYIKNQKNQMEKINEIIESKISILFKLSHSKSLKLSIEILKLLFGIITTQDQNFVSRYYKSLYELISSKSLSSSKYVKEALKLILMSLMFDNNNNRISSFIKRLLEMCLISEPPYIICNGIHLVDVILEIKINYGK
;
A
#
# COMPACT_ATOMS: atom_id res chain seq x y z
N PHE A 1 -23.32 -39.07 21.90
CA PHE A 1 -23.36 -38.11 23.01
C PHE A 1 -23.84 -36.73 22.54
N PHE A 2 -23.22 -36.14 21.53
CA PHE A 2 -23.62 -34.85 20.94
C PHE A 2 -25.06 -34.85 20.39
N LEU A 3 -25.46 -35.92 19.73
CA LEU A 3 -26.84 -36.13 19.24
C LEU A 3 -27.85 -36.29 20.40
N TYR A 4 -27.41 -36.85 21.53
CA TYR A 4 -28.23 -37.02 22.71
C TYR A 4 -28.45 -35.69 23.44
N LEU A 5 -27.42 -34.86 23.60
CA LEU A 5 -27.54 -33.53 24.15
C LEU A 5 -28.41 -32.61 23.29
N LEU A 6 -28.29 -32.69 21.95
CA LEU A 6 -29.18 -32.01 21.02
C LEU A 6 -30.64 -32.47 21.11
N TYR A 7 -30.86 -33.74 21.39
CA TYR A 7 -32.20 -34.33 21.55
C TYR A 7 -32.85 -33.87 22.86
N ASP A 8 -32.15 -33.90 23.99
CA ASP A 8 -32.64 -33.47 25.30
C ASP A 8 -32.90 -31.94 25.36
N TYR A 9 -32.05 -31.14 24.75
CA TYR A 9 -32.27 -29.71 24.61
C TYR A 9 -33.50 -29.39 23.75
N ASN A 10 -33.72 -30.14 22.68
CA ASN A 10 -34.88 -29.99 21.83
C ASN A 10 -36.22 -30.29 22.53
N HIS A 11 -36.21 -31.06 23.60
CA HIS A 11 -37.44 -31.37 24.36
C HIS A 11 -37.80 -30.30 25.41
N LYS A 12 -36.86 -29.53 25.93
CA LYS A 12 -37.08 -28.56 27.03
C LYS A 12 -37.58 -27.17 26.64
N VAL A 13 -37.53 -26.76 25.35
CA VAL A 13 -37.84 -25.39 24.91
C VAL A 13 -39.09 -25.36 24.00
N ASN A 14 -40.26 -25.39 24.57
CA ASN A 14 -41.46 -25.79 23.82
C ASN A 14 -42.39 -24.72 23.28
N LYS A 15 -42.27 -23.42 23.62
CA LYS A 15 -43.21 -22.38 23.09
C LYS A 15 -42.57 -21.42 22.07
N GLU A 16 -41.38 -20.96 22.30
CA GLU A 16 -40.66 -20.06 21.37
C GLU A 16 -40.21 -20.77 20.10
N LYS A 17 -39.92 -22.08 20.20
CA LYS A 17 -39.55 -22.92 19.06
C LYS A 17 -40.71 -23.16 18.06
N ARG A 18 -41.95 -23.09 18.48
CA ARG A 18 -43.09 -23.24 17.54
C ARG A 18 -43.17 -22.05 16.58
N TRP A 19 -42.98 -20.84 17.09
CA TRP A 19 -43.02 -19.63 16.25
C TRP A 19 -41.85 -19.60 15.22
N THR A 20 -40.61 -19.87 15.64
CA THR A 20 -39.47 -19.93 14.74
C THR A 20 -39.61 -21.07 13.72
N HIS A 21 -40.15 -22.23 14.14
CA HIS A 21 -40.41 -23.37 13.25
C HIS A 21 -41.50 -23.05 12.21
N ASP A 22 -42.55 -22.36 12.60
CA ASP A 22 -43.62 -21.95 11.68
C ASP A 22 -43.11 -20.92 10.65
N ILE A 23 -42.25 -19.96 11.04
CA ILE A 23 -41.61 -19.05 10.14
C ILE A 23 -40.63 -19.75 9.18
N LEU A 24 -39.84 -20.71 9.69
CA LEU A 24 -38.95 -21.52 8.86
C LEU A 24 -39.69 -22.35 7.81
N GLN A 25 -40.92 -22.77 8.11
CA GLN A 25 -41.71 -23.51 7.13
C GLN A 25 -42.50 -22.60 6.16
N LYS A 26 -43.17 -21.58 6.66
CA LYS A 26 -44.15 -20.79 5.90
C LYS A 26 -43.71 -19.36 5.56
N GLY A 27 -42.63 -18.85 6.19
CA GLY A 27 -42.17 -17.47 6.02
C GLY A 27 -41.56 -17.19 4.67
N THR A 28 -41.42 -15.89 4.32
CA THR A 28 -40.65 -15.46 3.19
C THR A 28 -39.16 -15.80 3.37
N PHE A 29 -38.34 -15.68 2.31
CA PHE A 29 -36.91 -15.98 2.40
C PHE A 29 -36.20 -15.09 3.45
N ASP A 30 -36.53 -13.81 3.48
CA ASP A 30 -35.94 -12.86 4.41
C ASP A 30 -36.39 -13.10 5.86
N ASP A 31 -37.65 -13.49 6.07
CA ASP A 31 -38.17 -13.92 7.39
C ASP A 31 -37.42 -15.15 7.89
N LYS A 32 -37.18 -16.13 7.02
CA LYS A 32 -36.43 -17.35 7.37
C LYS A 32 -35.01 -17.03 7.79
N ILE A 33 -34.30 -16.15 7.06
CA ILE A 33 -32.96 -15.69 7.42
C ILE A 33 -32.96 -15.01 8.78
N SER A 34 -33.86 -14.03 8.96
CA SER A 34 -33.98 -13.27 10.21
C SER A 34 -34.26 -14.16 11.41
N ALA A 35 -35.15 -15.15 11.25
CA ALA A 35 -35.46 -16.15 12.29
C ALA A 35 -34.25 -17.04 12.62
N LEU A 36 -33.52 -17.49 11.60
CA LEU A 36 -32.28 -18.26 11.80
C LEU A 36 -31.18 -17.45 12.51
N LEU A 37 -31.00 -16.20 12.12
CA LEU A 37 -30.01 -15.31 12.75
C LEU A 37 -30.32 -15.06 14.23
N LEU A 38 -31.60 -14.79 14.56
CA LEU A 38 -32.06 -14.65 15.95
C LEU A 38 -31.82 -15.92 16.75
N TYR A 39 -32.19 -17.05 16.20
CA TYR A 39 -32.06 -18.34 16.88
C TYR A 39 -30.60 -18.71 17.17
N ILE A 40 -29.68 -18.41 16.23
CA ILE A 40 -28.25 -18.65 16.42
C ILE A 40 -27.69 -17.67 17.45
N ARG A 41 -28.13 -16.39 17.44
CA ARG A 41 -27.66 -15.35 18.38
C ARG A 41 -28.03 -15.70 19.83
N GLU A 42 -29.20 -16.28 20.05
CA GLU A 42 -29.64 -16.70 21.40
C GLU A 42 -28.83 -17.89 21.95
N ASN A 43 -28.54 -18.88 21.12
CA ASN A 43 -27.88 -20.12 21.56
C ASN A 43 -26.80 -20.60 20.55
N PRO A 44 -25.65 -19.92 20.45
CA PRO A 44 -24.65 -20.22 19.42
C PRO A 44 -24.12 -21.66 19.49
N LYS A 45 -23.93 -22.20 20.70
CA LYS A 45 -23.34 -23.54 20.91
C LYS A 45 -24.25 -24.70 20.42
N MET A 46 -25.56 -24.52 20.51
CA MET A 46 -26.52 -25.56 20.16
C MET A 46 -27.03 -25.48 18.72
N THR A 47 -26.74 -24.40 18.04
CA THR A 47 -27.29 -24.05 16.72
C THR A 47 -26.32 -24.18 15.56
N LEU A 48 -25.21 -24.90 15.74
CA LEU A 48 -24.18 -25.09 14.69
C LEU A 48 -24.74 -25.56 13.33
N LYS A 49 -25.74 -26.45 13.35
CA LYS A 49 -26.40 -26.95 12.12
C LYS A 49 -27.08 -25.81 11.34
N TYR A 50 -27.71 -24.87 12.04
CA TYR A 50 -28.37 -23.74 11.39
C TYR A 50 -27.33 -22.74 10.83
N LEU A 51 -26.19 -22.59 11.49
CA LEU A 51 -25.06 -21.79 10.96
C LEU A 51 -24.51 -22.42 9.67
N GLU A 52 -24.35 -23.74 9.60
CA GLU A 52 -23.98 -24.46 8.38
C GLU A 52 -24.99 -24.22 7.24
N ILE A 53 -26.30 -24.23 7.57
CA ILE A 53 -27.36 -23.96 6.59
C ILE A 53 -27.27 -22.54 6.07
N LEU A 54 -27.02 -21.53 6.92
CA LEU A 54 -26.86 -20.15 6.50
C LEU A 54 -25.63 -19.97 5.59
N ILE A 55 -24.52 -20.62 5.90
CA ILE A 55 -23.33 -20.60 5.04
C ILE A 55 -23.62 -21.25 3.67
N LYS A 56 -24.33 -22.37 3.63
CA LYS A 56 -24.78 -23.00 2.37
C LYS A 56 -25.74 -22.11 1.59
N LEU A 57 -26.59 -21.34 2.26
CA LEU A 57 -27.46 -20.37 1.60
C LEU A 57 -26.68 -19.19 1.00
N SER A 58 -25.56 -18.79 1.61
CA SER A 58 -24.68 -17.76 1.08
C SER A 58 -23.91 -18.20 -0.19
N GLU A 59 -23.80 -19.51 -0.44
CA GLU A 59 -23.22 -20.08 -1.67
C GLU A 59 -24.15 -19.96 -2.90
N ASN A 60 -25.43 -19.59 -2.69
CA ASN A 60 -26.41 -19.49 -3.76
C ASN A 60 -26.05 -18.37 -4.75
N LYS A 61 -26.17 -18.68 -6.06
CA LYS A 61 -25.91 -17.71 -7.14
C LYS A 61 -26.94 -16.58 -7.25
N ASN A 62 -28.00 -16.58 -6.45
CA ASN A 62 -29.03 -15.55 -6.48
C ASN A 62 -28.60 -14.31 -5.67
N ARG A 63 -28.07 -13.30 -6.36
CA ARG A 63 -27.38 -12.11 -5.80
C ARG A 63 -28.16 -11.40 -4.70
N ARG A 64 -29.47 -11.13 -4.89
CA ARG A 64 -30.29 -10.41 -3.89
C ARG A 64 -30.45 -11.18 -2.59
N LYS A 65 -30.60 -12.51 -2.70
CA LYS A 65 -30.74 -13.40 -1.55
C LYS A 65 -29.44 -13.57 -0.81
N ASN A 66 -28.32 -13.55 -1.56
CA ASN A 66 -26.99 -13.72 -1.00
C ASN A 66 -26.55 -12.50 -0.15
N ASP A 67 -26.84 -11.26 -0.58
CA ASP A 67 -26.44 -10.04 0.15
C ASP A 67 -26.98 -10.04 1.59
N ALA A 68 -28.28 -10.34 1.79
CA ALA A 68 -28.91 -10.35 3.11
C ALA A 68 -28.30 -11.41 4.03
N VAL A 69 -28.04 -12.63 3.50
CA VAL A 69 -27.39 -13.71 4.25
C VAL A 69 -25.95 -13.33 4.62
N THR A 70 -25.21 -12.74 3.70
CA THR A 70 -23.80 -12.37 3.91
C THR A 70 -23.65 -11.29 4.98
N ILE A 71 -24.51 -10.27 4.98
CA ILE A 71 -24.55 -9.23 6.02
C ILE A 71 -24.89 -9.87 7.38
N GLY A 72 -25.94 -10.70 7.42
CA GLY A 72 -26.35 -11.37 8.64
C GLY A 72 -25.27 -12.28 9.22
N LEU A 73 -24.59 -13.06 8.37
CA LEU A 73 -23.46 -13.91 8.79
C LEU A 73 -22.29 -13.09 9.33
N LYS A 74 -21.91 -11.99 8.62
CA LYS A 74 -20.86 -11.10 9.09
C LYS A 74 -21.17 -10.56 10.49
N ASP A 75 -22.36 -10.01 10.69
CA ASP A 75 -22.76 -9.42 11.97
C ASP A 75 -22.84 -10.50 13.07
N LEU A 76 -23.30 -11.69 12.74
CA LEU A 76 -23.37 -12.82 13.67
C LEU A 76 -21.97 -13.28 14.12
N PHE A 77 -21.01 -13.41 13.21
CA PHE A 77 -19.64 -13.75 13.55
C PHE A 77 -18.98 -12.64 14.38
N LEU A 78 -19.18 -11.38 14.04
CA LEU A 78 -18.55 -10.24 14.72
C LEU A 78 -19.13 -9.98 16.12
N GLU A 79 -20.45 -10.09 16.29
CA GLU A 79 -21.12 -9.65 17.52
C GLU A 79 -21.38 -10.78 18.51
N SER A 80 -21.68 -11.99 17.99
CA SER A 80 -22.21 -13.07 18.84
C SER A 80 -21.30 -14.28 18.99
N ILE A 81 -20.57 -14.66 17.94
CA ILE A 81 -19.85 -15.94 17.92
C ILE A 81 -18.40 -15.78 18.35
N LEU A 82 -17.63 -14.87 17.70
CA LEU A 82 -16.18 -14.81 17.88
C LEU A 82 -15.74 -14.00 19.10
N GLN A 83 -16.47 -12.95 19.46
CA GLN A 83 -16.24 -12.12 20.67
C GLN A 83 -14.76 -11.68 20.90
N GLY A 84 -14.01 -11.44 19.84
CA GLY A 84 -12.62 -10.97 19.91
C GLY A 84 -11.60 -12.03 20.36
N LYS A 85 -11.95 -13.30 20.38
CA LYS A 85 -11.04 -14.41 20.76
C LYS A 85 -10.41 -15.03 19.53
N LYS A 86 -9.12 -15.38 19.65
CA LYS A 86 -8.41 -16.22 18.68
C LYS A 86 -8.55 -17.68 19.07
N TYR A 87 -9.04 -18.51 18.16
CA TYR A 87 -9.25 -19.92 18.42
C TYR A 87 -7.97 -20.74 18.20
N ILE A 88 -7.77 -21.75 19.05
CA ILE A 88 -6.68 -22.70 18.94
C ILE A 88 -7.27 -23.99 18.41
N SER A 89 -6.67 -24.58 17.34
CA SER A 89 -7.20 -25.83 16.78
C SER A 89 -7.22 -26.95 17.81
N PHE A 90 -8.25 -27.78 17.75
CA PHE A 90 -8.47 -28.92 18.65
C PHE A 90 -7.22 -29.81 18.76
N ASN A 91 -6.59 -30.15 17.63
CA ASN A 91 -5.37 -30.94 17.59
C ASN A 91 -4.20 -30.33 18.35
N ASN A 92 -4.03 -29.00 18.27
CA ASN A 92 -2.92 -28.31 18.96
C ASN A 92 -3.16 -28.19 20.46
N LYS A 93 -4.42 -28.07 20.88
CA LYS A 93 -4.79 -27.98 22.29
C LYS A 93 -4.58 -29.32 23.00
N TYR A 94 -4.82 -30.46 22.34
CA TYR A 94 -4.79 -31.79 22.93
C TYR A 94 -3.60 -32.68 22.56
N LYS A 95 -2.63 -32.15 21.80
CA LYS A 95 -1.40 -32.90 21.42
C LYS A 95 -0.59 -33.42 22.63
N ASN A 96 -0.66 -32.73 23.75
CA ASN A 96 0.15 -33.05 24.95
C ASN A 96 -0.66 -33.64 26.10
N ILE A 97 -1.98 -33.87 25.94
CA ILE A 97 -2.88 -34.28 27.03
C ILE A 97 -3.24 -35.74 26.87
N MET A 98 -2.24 -36.65 26.76
CA MET A 98 -2.55 -38.11 26.80
C MET A 98 -2.83 -38.64 28.21
N ASN A 99 -2.62 -37.85 29.29
CA ASN A 99 -2.62 -38.36 30.67
C ASN A 99 -3.58 -37.64 31.65
N ASP A 100 -4.30 -36.59 31.25
CA ASP A 100 -5.18 -35.89 32.17
C ASP A 100 -6.65 -36.20 31.86
N LYS A 101 -7.44 -36.38 32.93
CA LYS A 101 -8.89 -36.49 32.82
C LYS A 101 -9.47 -35.15 32.39
N ILE A 102 -9.79 -35.02 31.10
CA ILE A 102 -10.42 -33.84 30.54
C ILE A 102 -11.90 -33.85 30.96
N GLU A 103 -12.38 -32.71 31.44
CA GLU A 103 -13.81 -32.55 31.73
C GLU A 103 -14.62 -32.54 30.41
N GLU A 104 -15.79 -33.19 30.43
CA GLU A 104 -16.66 -33.30 29.24
C GLU A 104 -17.04 -31.94 28.66
N ASP A 105 -17.26 -30.93 29.52
CA ASP A 105 -17.61 -29.57 29.12
C ASP A 105 -16.44 -28.86 28.40
N GLU A 106 -15.21 -29.13 28.81
CA GLU A 106 -14.02 -28.56 28.17
C GLU A 106 -13.82 -29.18 26.78
N LEU A 107 -14.01 -30.48 26.64
CA LEU A 107 -13.96 -31.17 25.37
C LEU A 107 -15.05 -30.69 24.40
N PHE A 108 -16.26 -30.47 24.90
CA PHE A 108 -17.36 -29.92 24.11
C PHE A 108 -17.06 -28.50 23.63
N ASN A 109 -16.58 -27.63 24.51
CA ASN A 109 -16.20 -26.25 24.15
C ASN A 109 -15.10 -26.23 23.09
N SER A 110 -14.11 -27.09 23.22
CA SER A 110 -13.00 -27.16 22.25
C SER A 110 -13.43 -27.68 20.89
N TYR A 111 -14.33 -28.66 20.85
CA TYR A 111 -14.94 -29.13 19.60
C TYR A 111 -15.80 -28.04 18.94
N TYR A 112 -16.58 -27.31 19.75
CA TYR A 112 -17.38 -26.19 19.28
C TYR A 112 -16.47 -25.09 18.66
N GLU A 113 -15.40 -24.70 19.35
CA GLU A 113 -14.43 -23.74 18.87
C GLU A 113 -13.81 -24.16 17.52
N ASP A 114 -13.41 -25.43 17.38
CA ASP A 114 -12.85 -25.96 16.14
C ASP A 114 -13.86 -25.93 14.98
N LYS A 115 -15.10 -26.28 15.24
CA LYS A 115 -16.19 -26.22 14.25
C LYS A 115 -16.46 -24.76 13.82
N ILE A 116 -16.53 -23.83 14.76
CA ILE A 116 -16.71 -22.41 14.46
C ILE A 116 -15.56 -21.88 13.61
N HIS A 117 -14.33 -22.24 13.95
CA HIS A 117 -13.16 -21.86 13.15
C HIS A 117 -13.26 -22.34 11.70
N HIS A 118 -13.63 -23.59 11.48
CA HIS A 118 -13.84 -24.13 10.13
C HIS A 118 -14.96 -23.42 9.37
N LEU A 119 -16.07 -23.12 10.04
CA LEU A 119 -17.20 -22.41 9.44
C LEU A 119 -16.84 -20.95 9.10
N TYR A 120 -16.08 -20.29 9.97
CA TYR A 120 -15.57 -18.94 9.74
C TYR A 120 -14.63 -18.91 8.53
N LEU A 121 -13.65 -19.82 8.47
CA LEU A 121 -12.75 -19.95 7.30
C LEU A 121 -13.53 -20.19 6.00
N ARG A 122 -14.56 -21.04 6.05
CA ARG A 122 -15.43 -21.28 4.89
C ARG A 122 -16.14 -19.99 4.45
N PHE A 123 -16.65 -19.21 5.39
CA PHE A 123 -17.27 -17.91 5.10
C PHE A 123 -16.29 -16.90 4.52
N VAL A 124 -15.05 -16.79 5.07
CA VAL A 124 -13.97 -15.95 4.52
C VAL A 124 -13.66 -16.38 3.08
N ASN A 125 -13.55 -17.69 2.81
CA ASN A 125 -13.30 -18.20 1.46
C ASN A 125 -14.43 -17.83 0.48
N LEU A 126 -15.69 -17.88 0.90
CA LEU A 126 -16.81 -17.45 0.06
C LEU A 126 -16.77 -15.97 -0.29
N LEU A 127 -16.38 -15.12 0.65
CA LEU A 127 -16.16 -13.69 0.38
C LEU A 127 -15.01 -13.50 -0.61
N GLU A 128 -13.89 -14.21 -0.43
CA GLU A 128 -12.75 -14.18 -1.35
C GLU A 128 -13.15 -14.62 -2.78
N GLU A 129 -13.85 -15.75 -2.92
CA GLU A 129 -14.35 -16.24 -4.20
C GLU A 129 -15.30 -15.24 -4.86
N SER A 130 -16.19 -14.62 -4.09
CA SER A 130 -17.10 -13.59 -4.58
C SER A 130 -16.34 -12.36 -5.08
N ILE A 131 -15.33 -11.90 -4.36
CA ILE A 131 -14.48 -10.77 -4.79
C ILE A 131 -13.69 -11.13 -6.06
N ASN A 132 -13.30 -12.39 -6.25
CA ASN A 132 -12.55 -12.84 -7.41
C ASN A 132 -13.41 -13.04 -8.66
N SER A 133 -14.58 -13.65 -8.50
CA SER A 133 -15.46 -14.06 -9.60
C SER A 133 -16.48 -12.99 -10.04
N GLU A 134 -16.81 -12.04 -9.15
CA GLU A 134 -17.87 -11.07 -9.41
C GLU A 134 -17.44 -10.01 -10.44
N SER A 135 -18.34 -9.67 -11.35
CA SER A 135 -18.12 -8.63 -12.35
C SER A 135 -18.55 -7.23 -11.91
N ILE A 136 -19.46 -7.16 -10.91
CA ILE A 136 -20.02 -5.88 -10.43
C ILE A 136 -19.11 -5.27 -9.37
N ILE A 137 -18.53 -4.11 -9.69
CA ILE A 137 -17.60 -3.38 -8.85
C ILE A 137 -18.15 -3.08 -7.44
N ASN A 138 -19.44 -2.69 -7.35
CA ASN A 138 -20.06 -2.36 -6.07
C ASN A 138 -20.17 -3.56 -5.13
N ILE A 139 -20.42 -4.76 -5.65
CA ILE A 139 -20.48 -5.99 -4.83
C ILE A 139 -19.07 -6.35 -4.35
N LYS A 140 -18.07 -6.26 -5.23
CA LYS A 140 -16.66 -6.44 -4.82
C LYS A 140 -16.29 -5.50 -3.68
N LYS A 141 -16.62 -4.21 -3.79
CA LYS A 141 -16.32 -3.21 -2.73
C LYS A 141 -16.99 -3.57 -1.41
N LYS A 142 -18.27 -3.95 -1.43
CA LYS A 142 -18.99 -4.37 -0.22
C LYS A 142 -18.32 -5.58 0.45
N ASN A 143 -17.99 -6.62 -0.32
CA ASN A 143 -17.36 -7.81 0.22
C ASN A 143 -15.96 -7.53 0.76
N MET A 144 -15.20 -6.65 0.10
CA MET A 144 -13.90 -6.18 0.62
C MET A 144 -14.06 -5.37 1.92
N GLU A 145 -15.13 -4.58 2.03
CA GLU A 145 -15.45 -3.85 3.27
C GLU A 145 -15.79 -4.82 4.40
N TYR A 146 -16.56 -5.88 4.14
CA TYR A 146 -16.86 -6.91 5.12
C TYR A 146 -15.58 -7.61 5.60
N LEU A 147 -14.67 -8.00 4.69
CA LEU A 147 -13.37 -8.54 5.07
C LEU A 147 -12.55 -7.57 5.92
N SER A 148 -12.55 -6.27 5.58
CA SER A 148 -11.83 -5.27 6.35
C SER A 148 -12.42 -5.07 7.75
N GLU A 149 -13.75 -5.09 7.90
CA GLU A 149 -14.41 -5.02 9.20
C GLU A 149 -14.11 -6.27 10.05
N MET A 150 -14.11 -7.46 9.42
CA MET A 150 -13.73 -8.71 10.09
C MET A 150 -12.29 -8.64 10.59
N LEU A 151 -11.35 -8.17 9.76
CA LEU A 151 -9.95 -7.99 10.15
C LEU A 151 -9.76 -7.00 11.30
N ILE A 152 -10.54 -5.91 11.30
CA ILE A 152 -10.46 -4.87 12.34
C ILE A 152 -11.03 -5.35 13.68
N LYS A 153 -12.13 -6.09 13.66
CA LYS A 153 -12.86 -6.45 14.89
C LYS A 153 -12.44 -7.80 15.49
N GLN A 154 -11.85 -8.69 14.66
CA GLN A 154 -11.59 -10.07 15.07
C GLN A 154 -10.16 -10.49 14.75
N PRO A 155 -9.42 -11.07 15.74
CA PRO A 155 -8.05 -11.52 15.53
C PRO A 155 -7.96 -12.89 14.83
N GLU A 156 -9.09 -13.43 14.33
CA GLU A 156 -9.13 -14.74 13.69
C GLU A 156 -8.82 -14.61 12.20
N SER A 157 -7.91 -15.47 11.71
CA SER A 157 -7.51 -15.53 10.29
C SER A 157 -6.99 -14.22 9.69
N GLU A 158 -6.38 -13.36 10.54
CA GLU A 158 -5.84 -12.04 10.14
C GLU A 158 -4.93 -12.10 8.94
N GLU A 159 -4.01 -13.07 8.91
CA GLU A 159 -3.01 -13.21 7.84
C GLU A 159 -3.68 -13.47 6.49
N LYS A 160 -4.65 -14.37 6.47
CA LYS A 160 -5.38 -14.73 5.24
C LYS A 160 -6.19 -13.55 4.74
N ILE A 161 -7.01 -12.94 5.60
CA ILE A 161 -7.86 -11.81 5.22
C ILE A 161 -7.01 -10.65 4.72
N LEU A 162 -5.89 -10.35 5.39
CA LEU A 162 -4.96 -9.30 4.95
C LEU A 162 -4.38 -9.61 3.58
N GLN A 163 -3.96 -10.86 3.34
CA GLN A 163 -3.43 -11.28 2.05
C GLN A 163 -4.47 -11.13 0.93
N ASP A 164 -5.73 -11.52 1.18
CA ASP A 164 -6.83 -11.40 0.22
C ASP A 164 -7.10 -9.93 -0.14
N ILE A 165 -7.07 -9.03 0.85
CA ILE A 165 -7.20 -7.58 0.61
C ILE A 165 -6.01 -7.05 -0.18
N VAL A 166 -4.77 -7.38 0.20
CA VAL A 166 -3.55 -6.90 -0.47
C VAL A 166 -3.49 -7.36 -1.92
N ASN A 167 -3.93 -8.58 -2.23
CA ASN A 167 -3.98 -9.12 -3.59
C ASN A 167 -4.83 -8.25 -4.53
N LYS A 168 -5.81 -7.50 -4.00
CA LYS A 168 -6.66 -6.59 -4.79
C LYS A 168 -5.99 -5.29 -5.21
N LEU A 169 -4.78 -5.01 -4.74
CA LEU A 169 -3.94 -3.96 -5.34
C LEU A 169 -3.61 -4.24 -6.81
N GLY A 170 -3.64 -5.51 -7.22
CA GLY A 170 -3.42 -5.97 -8.60
C GLY A 170 -4.69 -6.18 -9.42
N ASP A 171 -5.87 -5.77 -8.95
CA ASP A 171 -7.12 -5.91 -9.70
C ASP A 171 -7.06 -5.12 -11.02
N ILE A 172 -7.73 -5.65 -12.06
CA ILE A 172 -7.80 -5.03 -13.39
C ILE A 172 -8.51 -3.67 -13.32
N SER A 173 -9.48 -3.54 -12.41
CA SER A 173 -10.20 -2.29 -12.18
C SER A 173 -9.37 -1.34 -11.31
N THR A 174 -8.99 -0.19 -11.88
CA THR A 174 -8.31 0.89 -11.14
C THR A 174 -9.15 1.41 -9.96
N GLU A 175 -10.47 1.29 -10.07
CA GLU A 175 -11.39 1.69 -9.01
C GLU A 175 -11.30 0.75 -7.80
N ILE A 176 -11.17 -0.56 -8.01
CA ILE A 176 -10.95 -1.55 -6.95
C ILE A 176 -9.57 -1.37 -6.32
N SER A 177 -8.51 -1.22 -7.12
CA SER A 177 -7.17 -0.99 -6.60
C SER A 177 -7.08 0.26 -5.72
N ASN A 178 -7.70 1.37 -6.15
CA ASN A 178 -7.77 2.60 -5.35
C ASN A 178 -8.61 2.42 -4.07
N TYR A 179 -9.69 1.64 -4.14
CA TYR A 179 -10.50 1.32 -2.98
C TYR A 179 -9.74 0.46 -1.97
N THR A 180 -8.93 -0.50 -2.47
CA THR A 180 -8.04 -1.31 -1.63
C THR A 180 -7.04 -0.43 -0.85
N ILE A 181 -6.44 0.57 -1.50
CA ILE A 181 -5.55 1.52 -0.82
C ILE A 181 -6.27 2.23 0.32
N LYS A 182 -7.53 2.68 0.10
CA LYS A 182 -8.33 3.32 1.16
C LYS A 182 -8.62 2.37 2.33
N LEU A 183 -8.96 1.10 2.04
CA LEU A 183 -9.20 0.10 3.09
C LEU A 183 -7.96 -0.21 3.90
N LEU A 184 -6.80 -0.38 3.25
CA LEU A 184 -5.54 -0.62 3.94
C LEU A 184 -5.12 0.57 4.83
N ASN A 185 -5.35 1.81 4.38
CA ASN A 185 -5.14 3.00 5.22
C ASN A 185 -6.08 3.00 6.42
N LYS A 186 -7.37 2.69 6.24
CA LYS A 186 -8.35 2.57 7.34
C LYS A 186 -7.93 1.51 8.37
N ILE A 187 -7.47 0.34 7.90
CA ILE A 187 -6.97 -0.73 8.79
C ILE A 187 -5.74 -0.23 9.57
N GLN A 188 -4.82 0.46 8.91
CA GLN A 188 -3.63 1.00 9.55
C GLN A 188 -3.95 2.09 10.58
N GLU A 189 -4.89 2.99 10.30
CA GLU A 189 -5.34 4.04 11.23
C GLU A 189 -5.89 3.44 12.54
N ILE A 190 -6.67 2.36 12.44
CA ILE A 190 -7.26 1.67 13.60
C ILE A 190 -6.22 0.81 14.33
N HIS A 191 -5.41 0.06 13.58
CA HIS A 191 -4.43 -0.88 14.09
C HIS A 191 -3.01 -0.52 13.65
N MET A 192 -2.44 0.55 14.21
CA MET A 192 -1.06 0.99 13.92
C MET A 192 -0.01 -0.11 14.11
N ASN A 193 -0.24 -1.06 15.02
CA ASN A 193 0.66 -2.17 15.28
C ASN A 193 0.76 -3.15 14.10
N MET A 194 -0.27 -3.23 13.26
CA MET A 194 -0.27 -4.07 12.06
C MET A 194 0.58 -3.48 10.91
N SER A 195 1.06 -2.24 11.04
CA SER A 195 1.83 -1.56 9.98
C SER A 195 3.00 -2.39 9.46
N ASN A 196 3.77 -3.03 10.35
CA ASN A 196 4.91 -3.87 9.96
C ASN A 196 4.47 -5.10 9.16
N ILE A 197 3.34 -5.70 9.55
CA ILE A 197 2.78 -6.88 8.89
C ILE A 197 2.23 -6.47 7.52
N ILE A 198 1.45 -5.40 7.45
CA ILE A 198 0.92 -4.87 6.18
C ILE A 198 2.06 -4.52 5.23
N PHE A 199 3.12 -3.86 5.72
CA PHE A 199 4.31 -3.54 4.93
C PHE A 199 4.92 -4.81 4.31
N LYS A 200 5.12 -5.87 5.11
CA LYS A 200 5.65 -7.16 4.63
C LYS A 200 4.78 -7.79 3.55
N TYR A 201 3.46 -7.86 3.75
CA TYR A 201 2.55 -8.44 2.74
C TYR A 201 2.55 -7.64 1.44
N VAL A 202 2.56 -6.30 1.51
CA VAL A 202 2.60 -5.45 0.31
C VAL A 202 3.96 -5.56 -0.40
N THR A 203 5.07 -5.71 0.32
CA THR A 203 6.39 -5.92 -0.29
C THR A 203 6.50 -7.28 -0.97
N ILE A 204 5.95 -8.34 -0.36
CA ILE A 204 5.83 -9.67 -0.98
C ILE A 204 4.97 -9.58 -2.24
N PHE A 205 3.81 -8.92 -2.16
CA PHE A 205 2.93 -8.71 -3.32
C PHE A 205 3.66 -7.99 -4.46
N TYR A 206 4.42 -6.94 -4.16
CA TYR A 206 5.23 -6.21 -5.15
C TYR A 206 6.26 -7.11 -5.85
N THR A 207 6.96 -7.96 -5.09
CA THR A 207 8.01 -8.83 -5.63
C THR A 207 7.46 -10.00 -6.46
N MET A 208 6.28 -10.52 -6.09
CA MET A 208 5.65 -11.66 -6.78
C MET A 208 4.89 -11.26 -8.06
N ASN A 209 4.54 -9.99 -8.22
CA ASN A 209 3.79 -9.54 -9.38
C ASN A 209 4.70 -8.99 -10.47
N ASP A 210 4.47 -9.42 -11.73
CA ASP A 210 5.19 -8.92 -12.90
C ASP A 210 4.52 -7.71 -13.56
N LYS A 211 3.23 -7.48 -13.27
CA LYS A 211 2.46 -6.39 -13.87
C LYS A 211 2.88 -5.03 -13.30
N ASN A 212 3.30 -4.12 -14.18
CA ASN A 212 3.74 -2.78 -13.79
C ASN A 212 2.66 -1.95 -13.09
N GLU A 213 1.40 -2.10 -13.46
CA GLU A 213 0.27 -1.40 -12.83
C GLU A 213 0.08 -1.86 -11.38
N SER A 214 0.16 -3.17 -11.13
CA SER A 214 0.10 -3.74 -9.78
C SER A 214 1.26 -3.23 -8.92
N LYS A 215 2.47 -3.18 -9.47
CA LYS A 215 3.65 -2.60 -8.79
C LYS A 215 3.47 -1.13 -8.47
N LEU A 216 2.91 -0.35 -9.40
CA LEU A 216 2.62 1.07 -9.18
C LEU A 216 1.59 1.27 -8.05
N ASN A 217 0.54 0.47 -8.00
CA ASN A 217 -0.48 0.55 -6.96
C ASN A 217 0.10 0.19 -5.58
N ALA A 218 0.91 -0.87 -5.51
CA ALA A 218 1.61 -1.24 -4.28
C ALA A 218 2.54 -0.11 -3.78
N LEU A 219 3.36 0.48 -4.66
CA LEU A 219 4.21 1.61 -4.29
C LEU A 219 3.41 2.86 -3.91
N ASN A 220 2.29 3.15 -4.60
CA ASN A 220 1.41 4.26 -4.22
C ASN A 220 0.89 4.11 -2.78
N TYR A 221 0.50 2.90 -2.39
CA TYR A 221 0.13 2.62 -1.01
C TYR A 221 1.32 2.80 -0.06
N LEU A 222 2.47 2.17 -0.35
CA LEU A 222 3.66 2.25 0.51
C LEU A 222 4.19 3.68 0.69
N VAL A 223 4.01 4.56 -0.30
CA VAL A 223 4.36 5.99 -0.19
C VAL A 223 3.45 6.73 0.77
N GLN A 224 2.16 6.37 0.82
CA GLN A 224 1.16 7.00 1.68
C GLN A 224 1.16 6.43 3.10
N MET A 225 1.68 5.22 3.27
CA MET A 225 1.68 4.49 4.53
C MET A 225 2.31 5.30 5.66
N GLU A 226 1.64 5.39 6.81
CA GLU A 226 2.15 6.07 7.98
C GLU A 226 3.25 5.25 8.69
N ILE A 227 4.15 5.95 9.37
CA ILE A 227 5.24 5.31 10.11
C ILE A 227 4.72 4.92 11.49
N PRO A 228 4.78 3.63 11.87
CA PRO A 228 4.25 3.17 13.15
C PRO A 228 5.02 3.74 14.33
N ASN A 229 4.33 3.91 15.46
CA ASN A 229 4.98 4.35 16.70
C ASN A 229 5.72 3.22 17.41
N ILE A 230 5.19 2.00 17.32
CA ILE A 230 5.76 0.78 17.91
C ILE A 230 6.68 0.11 16.89
N ASN A 231 7.81 -0.44 17.34
CA ASN A 231 8.84 -1.09 16.48
C ASN A 231 9.36 -0.21 15.33
N LYS A 232 9.31 1.08 15.54
CA LYS A 232 9.66 2.11 14.57
C LYS A 232 11.03 1.93 13.94
N LYS A 233 12.04 1.57 14.74
CA LYS A 233 13.41 1.36 14.27
C LYS A 233 13.47 0.23 13.24
N ILE A 234 12.87 -0.91 13.56
CA ILE A 234 12.84 -2.09 12.67
C ILE A 234 12.10 -1.74 11.37
N PHE A 235 10.94 -1.07 11.47
CA PHE A 235 10.19 -0.63 10.30
C PHE A 235 10.98 0.30 9.39
N LEU A 236 11.71 1.27 9.97
CA LEU A 236 12.53 2.21 9.20
C LEU A 236 13.70 1.50 8.49
N GLU A 237 14.41 0.60 9.19
CA GLU A 237 15.51 -0.18 8.62
C GLU A 237 15.01 -1.09 7.47
N GLU A 238 13.93 -1.85 7.67
CA GLU A 238 13.33 -2.70 6.65
C GLU A 238 12.84 -1.88 5.44
N SER A 239 12.16 -0.75 5.69
CA SER A 239 11.67 0.14 4.64
C SER A 239 12.80 0.72 3.79
N ILE A 240 13.85 1.23 4.44
CA ILE A 240 15.01 1.81 3.73
C ILE A 240 15.70 0.75 2.88
N ASN A 241 15.98 -0.41 3.44
CA ASN A 241 16.63 -1.51 2.72
C ASN A 241 15.81 -1.93 1.50
N PHE A 242 14.49 -2.05 1.65
CA PHE A 242 13.59 -2.39 0.55
C PHE A 242 13.59 -1.32 -0.55
N PHE A 243 13.39 -0.05 -0.20
CA PHE A 243 13.32 1.01 -1.21
C PHE A 243 14.65 1.27 -1.91
N PHE A 244 15.78 1.18 -1.22
CA PHE A 244 17.09 1.26 -1.86
C PHE A 244 17.42 0.03 -2.70
N GLY A 245 16.99 -1.16 -2.29
CA GLY A 245 17.06 -2.38 -3.10
C GLY A 245 16.34 -2.22 -4.43
N LEU A 246 15.08 -1.77 -4.39
CA LEU A 246 14.29 -1.49 -5.59
C LEU A 246 14.89 -0.38 -6.46
N PHE A 247 15.38 0.68 -5.84
CA PHE A 247 16.04 1.77 -6.54
C PHE A 247 17.23 1.28 -7.36
N ASN A 248 18.07 0.41 -6.79
CA ASN A 248 19.21 -0.19 -7.50
C ASN A 248 18.75 -1.08 -8.65
N GLN A 249 17.78 -1.96 -8.42
CA GLN A 249 17.27 -2.89 -9.45
C GLN A 249 16.76 -2.12 -10.68
N ILE A 250 15.87 -1.15 -10.46
CA ILE A 250 15.29 -0.38 -11.56
C ILE A 250 16.34 0.50 -12.26
N SER A 251 17.30 1.04 -11.51
CA SER A 251 18.39 1.85 -12.09
C SER A 251 19.29 1.03 -13.00
N THR A 252 19.66 -0.19 -12.58
CA THR A 252 20.49 -1.11 -13.39
C THR A 252 19.74 -1.62 -14.62
N GLU A 253 18.43 -1.88 -14.52
CA GLU A 253 17.61 -2.25 -15.68
C GLU A 253 17.53 -1.12 -16.72
N ASN A 254 17.40 0.13 -16.28
CA ASN A 254 17.39 1.30 -17.17
C ASN A 254 18.74 1.50 -17.87
N GLU A 255 19.87 1.33 -17.18
CA GLU A 255 21.20 1.40 -17.78
C GLU A 255 21.40 0.30 -18.85
N ASN A 256 21.00 -0.93 -18.56
CA ASN A 256 21.10 -2.07 -19.48
C ASN A 256 20.21 -1.90 -20.74
N ASN A 257 19.01 -1.34 -20.57
CA ASN A 257 18.10 -1.07 -21.70
C ASN A 257 18.64 0.03 -22.61
N ASN A 258 19.20 1.12 -22.04
CA ASN A 258 19.81 2.20 -22.80
C ASN A 258 21.04 1.71 -23.62
N ASN A 259 21.87 0.86 -23.04
CA ASN A 259 23.02 0.25 -23.74
C ASN A 259 22.58 -0.64 -24.91
N LYS A 260 21.58 -1.48 -24.69
CA LYS A 260 20.99 -2.33 -25.75
C LYS A 260 20.32 -1.52 -26.87
N GLU A 261 19.70 -0.38 -26.57
CA GLU A 261 19.14 0.52 -27.60
C GLU A 261 20.22 1.18 -28.43
N ASN A 262 21.30 1.64 -27.82
CA ASN A 262 22.43 2.25 -28.52
C ASN A 262 23.11 1.24 -29.45
N GLU A 263 23.35 0.00 -29.02
CA GLU A 263 23.87 -1.08 -29.86
C GLU A 263 22.93 -1.43 -31.02
N LYS A 264 21.61 -1.46 -30.79
CA LYS A 264 20.63 -1.73 -31.83
C LYS A 264 20.52 -0.59 -32.86
N LYS A 265 20.60 0.67 -32.44
CA LYS A 265 20.61 1.84 -33.33
C LYS A 265 21.82 1.80 -34.29
N LEU A 266 23.00 1.42 -33.81
CA LEU A 266 24.22 1.26 -34.61
C LEU A 266 24.12 0.13 -35.66
N ARG A 267 23.33 -0.92 -35.40
CA ARG A 267 23.16 -2.07 -36.33
C ARG A 267 22.06 -1.86 -37.39
N ILE A 268 21.20 -0.82 -37.25
CA ILE A 268 19.92 -0.71 -37.98
C ILE A 268 19.95 0.24 -39.17
N GLU A 269 21.02 1.01 -39.41
CA GLU A 269 21.08 1.94 -40.51
C GLU A 269 21.01 1.30 -41.91
N LYS A 270 20.91 -0.02 -42.03
CA LYS A 270 21.01 -0.76 -43.32
C LYS A 270 19.75 -1.43 -43.88
N ASN A 271 18.53 -1.40 -43.24
CA ASN A 271 17.39 -2.16 -43.80
C ASN A 271 15.98 -1.54 -43.60
N LYS A 272 15.39 -1.00 -44.66
CA LYS A 272 14.05 -0.34 -44.67
C LYS A 272 12.84 -1.25 -44.28
N LYS A 273 12.87 -2.56 -44.55
CA LYS A 273 11.75 -3.49 -44.22
C LYS A 273 11.62 -3.81 -42.71
N LYS A 274 12.64 -3.57 -41.91
CA LYS A 274 12.62 -3.77 -40.43
C LYS A 274 12.08 -2.58 -39.63
N GLN A 275 11.83 -1.43 -40.27
CA GLN A 275 11.45 -0.18 -39.62
C GLN A 275 10.10 -0.23 -38.87
N LYS A 276 9.08 -0.97 -39.35
CA LYS A 276 7.77 -1.09 -38.68
C LYS A 276 7.85 -1.90 -37.39
N LYS A 277 8.57 -3.03 -37.40
CA LYS A 277 8.81 -3.82 -36.16
C LYS A 277 9.62 -3.04 -35.12
N ILE A 278 10.58 -2.25 -35.59
CA ILE A 278 11.46 -1.42 -34.76
C ILE A 278 10.70 -0.26 -34.13
N LYS A 279 9.81 0.43 -34.88
CA LYS A 279 8.95 1.48 -34.31
C LYS A 279 8.07 0.93 -33.18
N LYS A 280 7.55 -0.31 -33.30
CA LYS A 280 6.77 -0.95 -32.25
C LYS A 280 7.63 -1.25 -31.01
N ILE A 281 8.83 -1.78 -31.19
CA ILE A 281 9.78 -2.07 -30.09
C ILE A 281 10.24 -0.78 -29.39
N ILE A 282 10.50 0.30 -30.17
CA ILE A 282 10.88 1.62 -29.60
C ILE A 282 9.72 2.22 -28.80
N LEU A 283 8.47 2.05 -29.23
CA LEU A 283 7.28 2.51 -28.51
C LEU A 283 7.08 1.71 -27.21
N GLU A 284 7.25 0.40 -27.26
CA GLU A 284 7.17 -0.47 -26.08
C GLU A 284 8.27 -0.15 -25.06
N ASN A 285 9.49 0.12 -25.50
CA ASN A 285 10.59 0.54 -24.64
C ASN A 285 10.35 1.92 -24.03
N LYS A 286 9.90 2.91 -24.81
CA LYS A 286 9.53 4.24 -24.27
C LYS A 286 8.44 4.17 -23.21
N ASN A 287 7.47 3.27 -23.37
CA ASN A 287 6.43 3.06 -22.37
C ASN A 287 7.01 2.41 -21.08
N LYS A 288 7.94 1.46 -21.22
CA LYS A 288 8.65 0.87 -20.07
C LYS A 288 9.50 1.90 -19.34
N ASP A 289 10.26 2.73 -20.05
CA ASP A 289 11.08 3.79 -19.45
C ASP A 289 10.21 4.81 -18.70
N ALA A 290 9.06 5.22 -19.27
CA ALA A 290 8.12 6.12 -18.62
C ALA A 290 7.49 5.51 -17.35
N ILE A 291 7.28 4.19 -17.32
CA ILE A 291 6.78 3.48 -16.13
C ILE A 291 7.89 3.39 -15.08
N ASN A 292 9.11 3.05 -15.48
CA ASN A 292 10.27 2.97 -14.59
C ASN A 292 10.56 4.34 -13.94
N ASP A 293 10.45 5.44 -14.70
CA ASP A 293 10.59 6.80 -14.16
C ASP A 293 9.50 7.12 -13.12
N LYS A 294 8.26 6.65 -13.32
CA LYS A 294 7.19 6.79 -12.33
C LYS A 294 7.50 5.99 -11.06
N LEU A 295 7.93 4.73 -11.21
CA LEU A 295 8.32 3.88 -10.08
C LEU A 295 9.48 4.51 -9.30
N LEU A 296 10.55 4.95 -9.97
CA LEU A 296 11.68 5.64 -9.35
C LEU A 296 11.24 6.90 -8.61
N SER A 297 10.34 7.71 -9.22
CA SER A 297 9.85 8.92 -8.55
C SER A 297 9.08 8.64 -7.26
N LEU A 298 8.33 7.55 -7.20
CA LEU A 298 7.62 7.11 -5.99
C LEU A 298 8.59 6.59 -4.93
N ILE A 299 9.56 5.79 -5.34
CA ILE A 299 10.61 5.25 -4.46
C ILE A 299 11.38 6.40 -3.80
N VAL A 300 11.89 7.34 -4.61
CA VAL A 300 12.64 8.50 -4.12
C VAL A 300 11.78 9.38 -3.21
N LYS A 301 10.51 9.58 -3.55
CA LYS A 301 9.57 10.31 -2.69
C LYS A 301 9.44 9.64 -1.31
N ARG A 302 9.31 8.32 -1.25
CA ARG A 302 9.25 7.59 0.03
C ARG A 302 10.55 7.68 0.81
N ILE A 303 11.68 7.52 0.14
CA ILE A 303 13.01 7.69 0.76
C ILE A 303 13.14 9.10 1.37
N ASN A 304 12.67 10.15 0.67
CA ASN A 304 12.66 11.51 1.19
C ASN A 304 11.82 11.65 2.48
N ILE A 305 10.66 11.00 2.55
CA ILE A 305 9.81 11.01 3.74
C ILE A 305 10.52 10.31 4.90
N LEU A 306 11.06 9.11 4.66
CA LEU A 306 11.79 8.33 5.65
C LEU A 306 13.02 9.10 6.17
N PHE A 307 13.77 9.74 5.26
CA PHE A 307 14.95 10.52 5.60
C PHE A 307 14.64 11.73 6.50
N LYS A 308 13.59 12.51 6.17
CA LYS A 308 13.13 13.62 7.03
C LYS A 308 12.77 13.15 8.43
N TYR A 309 12.18 11.96 8.52
CA TYR A 309 11.76 11.40 9.78
C TYR A 309 12.95 10.95 10.63
N ILE A 310 13.97 10.37 10.01
CA ILE A 310 15.20 9.91 10.66
C ILE A 310 16.05 11.09 11.14
N LYS A 311 16.13 12.17 10.34
CA LYS A 311 16.85 13.39 10.71
C LYS A 311 16.43 13.94 12.06
N ASN A 312 15.16 13.76 12.45
CA ASN A 312 14.65 14.20 13.74
C ASN A 312 15.08 13.28 14.91
N GLN A 313 15.76 12.15 14.64
CA GLN A 313 16.21 11.17 15.65
C GLN A 313 17.72 10.95 15.56
N LYS A 314 18.49 11.75 16.31
CA LYS A 314 19.98 11.82 16.27
C LYS A 314 20.73 10.46 16.39
N ASN A 315 20.14 9.44 17.01
CA ASN A 315 20.85 8.19 17.34
C ASN A 315 20.76 7.07 16.28
N GLN A 316 20.14 7.30 15.13
CA GLN A 316 19.92 6.25 14.10
C GLN A 316 20.65 6.53 12.77
N MET A 317 21.47 7.59 12.73
CA MET A 317 22.01 8.14 11.47
C MET A 317 23.17 7.32 10.86
N GLU A 318 24.02 6.67 11.66
CA GLU A 318 25.28 6.11 11.14
C GLU A 318 25.08 5.03 10.07
N LYS A 319 24.30 3.99 10.37
CA LYS A 319 24.07 2.89 9.40
C LYS A 319 23.32 3.35 8.13
N ILE A 320 22.41 4.31 8.28
CA ILE A 320 21.63 4.83 7.16
C ILE A 320 22.51 5.71 6.29
N ASN A 321 23.40 6.48 6.89
CA ASN A 321 24.37 7.30 6.19
C ASN A 321 25.30 6.45 5.31
N GLU A 322 25.82 5.33 5.82
CA GLU A 322 26.63 4.40 5.04
C GLU A 322 25.88 3.85 3.80
N ILE A 323 24.61 3.49 3.97
CA ILE A 323 23.77 3.01 2.85
C ILE A 323 23.60 4.12 1.81
N ILE A 324 23.33 5.36 2.24
CA ILE A 324 23.13 6.51 1.36
C ILE A 324 24.44 6.87 0.63
N GLU A 325 25.56 6.93 1.34
CA GLU A 325 26.87 7.24 0.76
C GLU A 325 27.25 6.30 -0.38
N SER A 326 27.01 4.99 -0.19
CA SER A 326 27.24 4.01 -1.24
C SER A 326 26.41 4.25 -2.51
N LYS A 327 25.33 5.03 -2.45
CA LYS A 327 24.39 5.27 -3.55
C LYS A 327 24.41 6.72 -4.10
N ILE A 328 25.15 7.62 -3.48
CA ILE A 328 25.23 9.03 -3.90
C ILE A 328 25.62 9.17 -5.38
N SER A 329 26.56 8.37 -5.86
CA SER A 329 27.00 8.41 -7.26
C SER A 329 25.87 8.11 -8.24
N ILE A 330 25.01 7.14 -7.91
CA ILE A 330 23.85 6.78 -8.73
C ILE A 330 22.78 7.86 -8.68
N LEU A 331 22.54 8.44 -7.49
CA LEU A 331 21.60 9.55 -7.33
C LEU A 331 22.02 10.76 -8.20
N PHE A 332 23.28 11.11 -8.24
CA PHE A 332 23.77 12.15 -9.12
C PHE A 332 23.61 11.85 -10.61
N LYS A 333 23.84 10.61 -11.05
CA LYS A 333 23.57 10.22 -12.45
C LYS A 333 22.08 10.41 -12.80
N LEU A 334 21.18 9.98 -11.93
CA LEU A 334 19.75 10.05 -12.16
C LEU A 334 19.17 11.47 -11.98
N SER A 335 19.87 12.39 -11.29
CA SER A 335 19.46 13.82 -11.23
C SER A 335 19.46 14.48 -12.60
N HIS A 336 20.20 13.93 -13.58
CA HIS A 336 20.21 14.38 -14.98
C HIS A 336 19.26 13.58 -15.88
N SER A 337 18.26 12.88 -15.31
CA SER A 337 17.27 12.11 -16.08
C SER A 337 16.38 13.01 -16.94
N LYS A 338 15.81 12.45 -18.01
CA LYS A 338 14.87 13.17 -18.88
C LYS A 338 13.56 13.54 -18.15
N SER A 339 13.23 12.87 -17.05
CA SER A 339 12.03 13.12 -16.26
C SER A 339 12.30 14.21 -15.23
N LEU A 340 11.81 15.45 -15.48
CA LEU A 340 11.95 16.57 -14.55
C LEU A 340 11.45 16.26 -13.13
N LYS A 341 10.34 15.54 -13.03
CA LYS A 341 9.78 15.13 -11.73
C LYS A 341 10.78 14.30 -10.94
N LEU A 342 11.39 13.31 -11.59
CA LEU A 342 12.39 12.44 -10.96
C LEU A 342 13.64 13.24 -10.56
N SER A 343 14.15 14.11 -11.45
CA SER A 343 15.30 14.97 -11.15
C SER A 343 15.07 15.86 -9.93
N ILE A 344 13.89 16.50 -9.83
CA ILE A 344 13.53 17.35 -8.68
C ILE A 344 13.45 16.54 -7.39
N GLU A 345 12.82 15.37 -7.40
CA GLU A 345 12.72 14.52 -6.20
C GLU A 345 14.09 14.00 -5.74
N ILE A 346 14.98 13.65 -6.68
CA ILE A 346 16.35 13.24 -6.36
C ILE A 346 17.16 14.42 -5.78
N LEU A 347 17.03 15.62 -6.36
CA LEU A 347 17.71 16.79 -5.85
C LEU A 347 17.20 17.20 -4.46
N LYS A 348 15.90 17.01 -4.15
CA LYS A 348 15.37 17.17 -2.79
C LYS A 348 16.03 16.20 -1.81
N LEU A 349 16.23 14.94 -2.20
CA LEU A 349 16.92 13.95 -1.38
C LEU A 349 18.38 14.34 -1.15
N LEU A 350 19.10 14.70 -2.22
CA LEU A 350 20.49 15.15 -2.14
C LEU A 350 20.64 16.40 -1.25
N PHE A 351 19.71 17.35 -1.34
CA PHE A 351 19.68 18.51 -0.44
C PHE A 351 19.54 18.11 1.04
N GLY A 352 18.64 17.16 1.32
CA GLY A 352 18.51 16.59 2.67
C GLY A 352 19.82 16.00 3.19
N ILE A 353 20.55 15.26 2.37
CA ILE A 353 21.84 14.64 2.71
C ILE A 353 22.91 15.72 2.97
N ILE A 354 23.05 16.71 2.09
CA ILE A 354 24.06 17.78 2.19
C ILE A 354 23.87 18.63 3.45
N THR A 355 22.62 18.84 3.88
CA THR A 355 22.34 19.57 5.12
C THR A 355 22.72 18.79 6.39
N THR A 356 23.07 17.51 6.29
CA THR A 356 23.41 16.64 7.43
C THR A 356 24.83 16.14 7.42
N GLN A 357 25.51 16.16 6.27
CA GLN A 357 26.83 15.54 6.06
C GLN A 357 27.82 16.44 5.28
N ASP A 358 29.01 15.94 5.09
CA ASP A 358 30.20 16.61 4.60
C ASP A 358 30.10 17.45 3.31
N GLN A 359 30.97 18.45 3.26
CA GLN A 359 31.09 19.45 2.18
C GLN A 359 31.51 18.90 0.80
N ASN A 360 31.94 17.63 0.71
CA ASN A 360 32.51 17.04 -0.51
C ASN A 360 31.52 16.99 -1.69
N PHE A 361 30.23 16.86 -1.43
CA PHE A 361 29.20 16.77 -2.48
C PHE A 361 28.49 18.09 -2.80
N VAL A 362 28.74 19.14 -2.02
CA VAL A 362 28.06 20.43 -2.14
C VAL A 362 28.23 21.03 -3.52
N SER A 363 29.46 21.11 -4.03
CA SER A 363 29.74 21.69 -5.35
C SER A 363 29.04 20.91 -6.49
N ARG A 364 29.05 19.60 -6.40
CA ARG A 364 28.39 18.73 -7.39
C ARG A 364 26.86 18.89 -7.35
N TYR A 365 26.28 19.04 -6.16
CA TYR A 365 24.85 19.30 -5.99
C TYR A 365 24.43 20.61 -6.65
N TYR A 366 25.12 21.72 -6.33
CA TYR A 366 24.78 23.00 -6.90
C TYR A 366 24.97 23.04 -8.41
N LYS A 367 25.96 22.30 -8.96
CA LYS A 367 26.11 22.16 -10.40
C LYS A 367 24.88 21.46 -11.01
N SER A 368 24.43 20.35 -10.45
CA SER A 368 23.22 19.64 -10.93
C SER A 368 21.95 20.50 -10.78
N LEU A 369 21.84 21.28 -9.71
CA LEU A 369 20.72 22.21 -9.50
C LEU A 369 20.74 23.34 -10.53
N TYR A 370 21.92 23.87 -10.86
CA TYR A 370 22.10 24.92 -11.89
C TYR A 370 21.73 24.42 -13.29
N GLU A 371 22.11 23.18 -13.62
CA GLU A 371 21.75 22.53 -14.88
C GLU A 371 20.23 22.32 -14.99
N LEU A 372 19.55 22.00 -13.88
CA LEU A 372 18.09 21.92 -13.85
C LEU A 372 17.42 23.24 -14.25
N ILE A 373 17.87 24.36 -13.70
CA ILE A 373 17.34 25.71 -14.04
C ILE A 373 17.62 26.04 -15.50
N SER A 374 18.77 25.60 -16.03
CA SER A 374 19.17 25.81 -17.40
C SER A 374 18.35 25.03 -18.43
N SER A 375 17.58 24.06 -17.99
CA SER A 375 16.77 23.20 -18.89
C SER A 375 15.54 23.97 -19.39
N LYS A 376 15.38 24.10 -20.73
CA LYS A 376 14.21 24.71 -21.37
C LYS A 376 12.89 24.02 -20.99
N SER A 377 12.95 22.74 -20.64
CA SER A 377 11.78 21.95 -20.25
C SER A 377 11.20 22.38 -18.90
N LEU A 378 11.97 23.06 -18.05
CA LEU A 378 11.49 23.52 -16.75
C LEU A 378 10.51 24.69 -16.90
N SER A 379 10.81 25.67 -17.77
CA SER A 379 10.02 26.90 -17.95
C SER A 379 8.58 26.67 -18.43
N SER A 380 8.27 25.51 -19.03
CA SER A 380 6.93 25.12 -19.45
C SER A 380 6.30 24.02 -18.59
N SER A 381 6.98 23.58 -17.54
CA SER A 381 6.58 22.42 -16.74
C SER A 381 5.68 22.79 -15.57
N LYS A 382 4.70 21.92 -15.25
CA LYS A 382 3.88 22.00 -14.02
C LYS A 382 4.70 21.84 -12.71
N TYR A 383 5.94 21.40 -12.81
CA TYR A 383 6.85 21.18 -11.66
C TYR A 383 7.71 22.39 -11.29
N VAL A 384 7.56 23.52 -12.00
CA VAL A 384 8.34 24.76 -11.75
C VAL A 384 8.22 25.21 -10.30
N LYS A 385 7.01 25.20 -9.73
CA LYS A 385 6.78 25.61 -8.34
C LYS A 385 7.61 24.80 -7.34
N GLU A 386 7.70 23.50 -7.55
CA GLU A 386 8.49 22.61 -6.69
C GLU A 386 10.00 22.84 -6.86
N ALA A 387 10.45 23.10 -8.11
CA ALA A 387 11.83 23.43 -8.40
C ALA A 387 12.23 24.76 -7.76
N LEU A 388 11.42 25.82 -7.92
CA LEU A 388 11.68 27.13 -7.32
C LEU A 388 11.76 27.04 -5.78
N LYS A 389 10.88 26.27 -5.15
CA LYS A 389 10.94 26.04 -3.70
C LYS A 389 12.26 25.35 -3.29
N LEU A 390 12.70 24.34 -4.05
CA LEU A 390 13.98 23.67 -3.79
C LEU A 390 15.16 24.62 -3.94
N ILE A 391 15.16 25.47 -4.99
CA ILE A 391 16.20 26.46 -5.26
C ILE A 391 16.27 27.45 -4.10
N LEU A 392 15.11 28.00 -3.66
CA LEU A 392 15.06 28.90 -2.52
C LEU A 392 15.71 28.29 -1.27
N MET A 393 15.26 27.07 -0.91
CA MET A 393 15.79 26.37 0.27
C MET A 393 17.31 26.13 0.15
N SER A 394 17.78 25.78 -1.04
CA SER A 394 19.22 25.53 -1.29
C SER A 394 20.05 26.78 -1.19
N LEU A 395 19.58 27.89 -1.76
CA LEU A 395 20.30 29.18 -1.73
C LEU A 395 20.29 29.84 -0.35
N MET A 396 19.24 29.61 0.43
CA MET A 396 19.20 30.02 1.84
C MET A 396 20.29 29.33 2.68
N PHE A 397 20.56 28.07 2.38
CA PHE A 397 21.57 27.26 3.07
C PHE A 397 23.00 27.57 2.58
N ASP A 398 23.16 28.14 1.37
CA ASP A 398 24.45 28.42 0.76
C ASP A 398 25.10 29.70 1.32
N ASN A 399 26.42 29.62 1.62
CA ASN A 399 27.21 30.76 2.09
C ASN A 399 28.11 31.36 1.00
N ASN A 400 28.10 30.81 -0.23
CA ASN A 400 28.95 31.30 -1.31
C ASN A 400 28.24 32.36 -2.15
N ASN A 401 28.57 33.65 -1.94
CA ASN A 401 27.94 34.78 -2.62
C ASN A 401 28.10 34.76 -4.16
N ASN A 402 29.24 34.28 -4.67
CA ASN A 402 29.46 34.17 -6.12
C ASN A 402 28.51 33.13 -6.75
N ARG A 403 28.25 32.03 -6.04
CA ARG A 403 27.33 31.02 -6.49
C ARG A 403 25.89 31.52 -6.44
N ILE A 404 25.48 32.18 -5.36
CA ILE A 404 24.17 32.83 -5.24
C ILE A 404 23.91 33.81 -6.37
N SER A 405 24.87 34.72 -6.67
CA SER A 405 24.76 35.66 -7.77
C SER A 405 24.57 34.99 -9.12
N SER A 406 25.28 33.88 -9.37
CA SER A 406 25.13 33.10 -10.60
C SER A 406 23.72 32.46 -10.71
N PHE A 407 23.15 31.99 -9.62
CA PHE A 407 21.78 31.46 -9.58
C PHE A 407 20.74 32.55 -9.81
N ILE A 408 20.92 33.75 -9.20
CA ILE A 408 20.01 34.88 -9.40
C ILE A 408 20.00 35.28 -10.89
N LYS A 409 21.20 35.43 -11.50
CA LYS A 409 21.30 35.70 -12.94
C LYS A 409 20.51 34.66 -13.76
N ARG A 410 20.70 33.37 -13.46
CA ARG A 410 20.06 32.30 -14.22
C ARG A 410 18.54 32.25 -14.02
N LEU A 411 18.05 32.58 -12.81
CA LEU A 411 16.61 32.70 -12.53
C LEU A 411 15.99 33.84 -13.34
N LEU A 412 16.66 35.00 -13.43
CA LEU A 412 16.20 36.13 -14.24
C LEU A 412 16.18 35.77 -15.73
N GLU A 413 17.20 35.07 -16.24
CA GLU A 413 17.22 34.56 -17.63
C GLU A 413 16.06 33.60 -17.89
N MET A 414 15.74 32.70 -16.92
CA MET A 414 14.58 31.82 -17.03
C MET A 414 13.26 32.61 -17.08
N CYS A 415 13.12 33.69 -16.30
CA CYS A 415 11.93 34.53 -16.31
C CYS A 415 11.75 35.23 -17.67
N LEU A 416 12.83 35.63 -18.33
CA LEU A 416 12.77 36.27 -19.66
C LEU A 416 12.32 35.31 -20.77
N ILE A 417 12.61 34.02 -20.63
CA ILE A 417 12.26 32.98 -21.63
C ILE A 417 10.88 32.37 -21.37
N SER A 418 10.39 32.48 -20.14
CA SER A 418 9.14 31.83 -19.73
C SER A 418 7.92 32.58 -20.27
N GLU A 419 7.00 31.85 -20.92
CA GLU A 419 5.74 32.41 -21.39
C GLU A 419 4.68 32.61 -20.29
N PRO A 420 4.49 31.66 -19.33
CA PRO A 420 3.43 31.78 -18.32
C PRO A 420 3.73 32.89 -17.30
N PRO A 421 2.83 33.91 -17.13
CA PRO A 421 3.05 35.03 -16.22
C PRO A 421 3.33 34.60 -14.76
N TYR A 422 2.72 33.53 -14.29
CA TYR A 422 2.93 33.06 -12.92
C TYR A 422 4.37 32.60 -12.65
N ILE A 423 5.10 32.12 -13.66
CA ILE A 423 6.50 31.71 -13.53
C ILE A 423 7.37 32.94 -13.37
N ILE A 424 7.09 33.97 -14.15
CA ILE A 424 7.82 35.26 -14.11
C ILE A 424 7.63 35.90 -12.74
N CYS A 425 6.38 36.05 -12.27
CA CYS A 425 6.09 36.63 -10.97
C CYS A 425 6.74 35.86 -9.81
N ASN A 426 6.63 34.52 -9.81
CA ASN A 426 7.24 33.69 -8.77
C ASN A 426 8.79 33.73 -8.83
N GLY A 427 9.37 33.80 -10.03
CA GLY A 427 10.82 33.87 -10.19
C GLY A 427 11.38 35.22 -9.68
N ILE A 428 10.73 36.33 -10.00
CA ILE A 428 11.13 37.66 -9.52
C ILE A 428 10.97 37.76 -8.01
N HIS A 429 9.82 37.32 -7.48
CA HIS A 429 9.59 37.33 -6.04
C HIS A 429 10.63 36.45 -5.29
N LEU A 430 11.01 35.32 -5.86
CA LEU A 430 12.06 34.47 -5.26
C LEU A 430 13.40 35.17 -5.21
N VAL A 431 13.78 35.92 -6.27
CA VAL A 431 15.00 36.71 -6.30
C VAL A 431 14.97 37.82 -5.23
N ASP A 432 13.84 38.51 -5.09
CA ASP A 432 13.62 39.52 -4.07
C ASP A 432 13.83 38.97 -2.66
N VAL A 433 13.17 37.88 -2.34
CA VAL A 433 13.31 37.18 -1.03
C VAL A 433 14.77 36.76 -0.76
N ILE A 434 15.49 36.24 -1.78
CA ILE A 434 16.91 35.86 -1.60
C ILE A 434 17.76 37.10 -1.29
N LEU A 435 17.54 38.20 -2.00
CA LEU A 435 18.28 39.45 -1.80
C LEU A 435 18.01 40.04 -0.42
N GLU A 436 16.77 40.16 -0.01
CA GLU A 436 16.39 40.65 1.33
C GLU A 436 17.09 39.88 2.44
N ILE A 437 17.04 38.54 2.37
CA ILE A 437 17.60 37.68 3.41
C ILE A 437 19.13 37.78 3.43
N LYS A 438 19.80 37.75 2.26
CA LYS A 438 21.26 37.76 2.20
C LYS A 438 21.85 39.16 2.49
N ILE A 439 21.13 40.25 2.18
CA ILE A 439 21.53 41.60 2.52
C ILE A 439 21.33 41.85 4.03
N ASN A 440 20.22 41.41 4.61
CA ASN A 440 19.92 41.64 6.03
C ASN A 440 20.73 40.75 6.99
N TYR A 441 21.17 39.56 6.56
CA TYR A 441 21.99 38.65 7.38
C TYR A 441 23.46 38.62 7.01
N GLY A 442 23.87 39.37 5.98
CA GLY A 442 25.28 39.56 5.54
C GLY A 442 26.02 40.73 6.20
N LYS A 443 25.39 41.37 7.16
CA LYS A 443 26.01 42.26 8.14
C LYS A 443 26.14 41.52 9.45
#